data_ce83d08cbc210c6a3538faf2c1c5a975
#
_entry.id   ce83d08cbc210c6a3538faf2c1c5a975
#
_cell.length_a   1.000
_cell.length_b   1.000
_cell.length_c   1.000
_cell.angle_alpha   90.00
_cell.angle_beta   90.00
_cell.angle_gamma   90.00
#
_symmetry.space_group_name_H-M   'P 1'
#
loop_
_entity.id
_entity.type
_entity.pdbx_description
1 polymer ?
#
loop_
_entity_poly.entity_id
_entity_poly.type
_entity_poly.pdbx_seq_one_letter_code
_entity_poly.pdbx_strand_id
1 'polypeptide(L)'
;DPKDVPSNFTTFHSENIGGSPSNDKSIKYNNKVLHQSKLVNYFNGDYAKSKIEEDLNKYLKKIKKNKKYVLSKKDIIFIEALKSDGIEISKKYDDLYKISATEMPADIQLMIDNREVGAALLRVIEVIGSERIEDIDDDTVYFIINTLNQLNVDLIRNKLLLKVLPLKV
;
A
#
# COMPACT_ATOMS: atom_id res chain seq x y z
N ASP A 1 37.20 -16.86 -4.08
CA ASP A 1 37.34 -16.64 -5.50
C ASP A 1 35.92 -16.49 -6.11
N PRO A 2 35.58 -15.38 -6.80
CA PRO A 2 34.26 -15.17 -7.37
C PRO A 2 33.86 -16.20 -8.44
N LYS A 3 34.69 -17.18 -8.71
CA LYS A 3 34.40 -18.27 -9.66
C LYS A 3 33.67 -19.47 -9.06
N ASP A 4 33.48 -19.50 -7.74
CA ASP A 4 32.86 -20.64 -7.05
C ASP A 4 31.42 -20.43 -6.64
N VAL A 5 30.72 -19.43 -7.20
CA VAL A 5 29.28 -19.29 -7.03
C VAL A 5 28.61 -20.33 -7.92
N PRO A 6 27.86 -21.28 -7.36
CA PRO A 6 27.19 -22.29 -8.16
C PRO A 6 26.29 -21.64 -9.22
N SER A 7 26.44 -22.05 -10.47
CA SER A 7 25.64 -21.54 -11.59
C SER A 7 24.13 -21.63 -11.36
N ASN A 8 23.70 -22.55 -10.49
CA ASN A 8 22.31 -22.73 -10.10
C ASN A 8 21.70 -21.54 -9.34
N PHE A 9 22.51 -20.77 -8.64
CA PHE A 9 22.03 -19.60 -7.88
C PHE A 9 21.68 -18.43 -8.80
N THR A 10 22.42 -18.26 -9.88
CA THR A 10 22.20 -17.19 -10.86
C THR A 10 20.96 -17.51 -11.72
N THR A 11 20.74 -18.78 -12.07
CA THR A 11 19.59 -19.22 -12.84
C THR A 11 18.28 -19.09 -12.04
N PHE A 12 18.31 -19.43 -10.75
CA PHE A 12 17.15 -19.28 -9.86
C PHE A 12 16.75 -17.81 -9.68
N HIS A 13 17.72 -16.90 -9.62
CA HIS A 13 17.46 -15.46 -9.45
C HIS A 13 16.88 -14.84 -10.73
N SER A 14 17.30 -15.26 -11.91
CA SER A 14 16.79 -14.76 -13.18
C SER A 14 15.37 -15.29 -13.48
N GLU A 15 15.05 -16.52 -13.12
CA GLU A 15 13.71 -17.07 -13.29
C GLU A 15 12.66 -16.41 -12.40
N ASN A 16 13.03 -15.97 -11.18
CA ASN A 16 12.13 -15.25 -10.29
C ASN A 16 11.95 -13.76 -10.62
N ILE A 17 12.90 -13.15 -11.32
CA ILE A 17 12.81 -11.76 -11.78
C ILE A 17 12.01 -11.66 -13.08
N GLY A 18 12.10 -12.69 -13.93
CA GLY A 18 11.33 -12.83 -15.15
C GLY A 18 9.94 -13.41 -14.93
N GLY A 19 9.33 -13.15 -13.77
CA GLY A 19 8.06 -13.72 -13.36
C GLY A 19 7.10 -13.84 -14.53
N SER A 20 6.64 -15.06 -14.77
CA SER A 20 5.67 -15.37 -15.80
C SER A 20 4.47 -14.41 -15.72
N PRO A 21 4.13 -13.69 -16.77
CA PRO A 21 3.01 -12.74 -16.75
C PRO A 21 1.64 -13.42 -16.65
N SER A 22 1.60 -14.72 -16.45
CA SER A 22 0.46 -15.56 -16.81
C SER A 22 -0.67 -15.63 -15.79
N ASN A 23 -0.61 -14.94 -14.63
CA ASN A 23 -1.69 -14.99 -13.62
C ASN A 23 -2.03 -13.66 -12.96
N ASP A 24 -1.57 -12.55 -13.46
CA ASP A 24 -2.07 -11.27 -13.01
C ASP A 24 -3.48 -11.07 -13.57
N LYS A 25 -4.46 -11.28 -12.68
CA LYS A 25 -5.83 -10.85 -12.96
C LYS A 25 -5.78 -9.40 -13.40
N SER A 26 -6.31 -9.10 -14.56
CA SER A 26 -6.31 -7.74 -15.08
C SER A 26 -6.94 -6.79 -14.07
N ILE A 27 -6.27 -5.69 -13.79
CA ILE A 27 -6.78 -4.66 -12.90
C ILE A 27 -7.91 -3.93 -13.61
N LYS A 28 -9.07 -3.91 -12.97
CA LYS A 28 -10.20 -3.13 -13.42
C LYS A 28 -10.28 -1.83 -12.59
N TYR A 29 -10.35 -0.71 -13.29
CA TYR A 29 -10.45 0.59 -12.62
C TYR A 29 -11.89 1.05 -12.48
N ASN A 30 -12.19 1.64 -11.33
CA ASN A 30 -13.43 2.37 -11.07
C ASN A 30 -13.09 3.78 -10.60
N ASN A 31 -13.09 4.74 -11.50
CA ASN A 31 -12.72 6.13 -11.18
C ASN A 31 -13.74 6.86 -10.29
N LYS A 32 -14.83 6.20 -9.87
CA LYS A 32 -15.77 6.73 -8.89
C LYS A 32 -15.36 6.42 -7.44
N VAL A 33 -14.47 5.47 -7.26
CA VAL A 33 -13.98 5.04 -5.94
C VAL A 33 -12.47 5.26 -5.89
N LEU A 34 -11.98 6.02 -4.92
CA LEU A 34 -10.60 6.48 -4.86
C LEU A 34 -9.60 5.33 -4.95
N HIS A 35 -9.71 4.34 -4.06
CA HIS A 35 -8.77 3.22 -4.01
C HIS A 35 -8.90 2.23 -5.18
N GLN A 36 -9.91 2.36 -6.03
CA GLN A 36 -10.10 1.58 -7.25
C GLN A 36 -9.82 2.39 -8.52
N SER A 37 -9.51 3.67 -8.38
CA SER A 37 -9.24 4.57 -9.49
C SER A 37 -7.86 4.34 -10.11
N LYS A 38 -7.63 4.93 -11.27
CA LYS A 38 -6.32 4.89 -11.94
C LYS A 38 -5.19 5.49 -11.10
N LEU A 39 -5.51 6.25 -10.05
CA LEU A 39 -4.50 6.82 -9.14
C LEU A 39 -3.69 5.74 -8.42
N VAL A 40 -4.21 4.52 -8.28
CA VAL A 40 -3.46 3.38 -7.70
C VAL A 40 -2.19 3.04 -8.48
N ASN A 41 -2.11 3.42 -9.76
CA ASN A 41 -0.92 3.21 -10.58
C ASN A 41 0.30 4.01 -10.10
N TYR A 42 0.11 4.97 -9.19
CA TYR A 42 1.22 5.61 -8.51
C TYR A 42 2.13 4.58 -7.83
N PHE A 43 1.56 3.57 -7.19
CA PHE A 43 2.32 2.52 -6.50
C PHE A 43 3.02 1.55 -7.45
N ASN A 44 2.69 1.58 -8.73
CA ASN A 44 3.38 0.85 -9.79
C ASN A 44 4.50 1.68 -10.45
N GLY A 45 4.69 2.91 -10.03
CA GLY A 45 5.71 3.81 -10.59
C GLY A 45 5.26 4.61 -11.81
N ASP A 46 4.00 4.52 -12.22
CA ASP A 46 3.50 5.15 -13.45
C ASP A 46 3.08 6.62 -13.29
N TYR A 47 3.25 7.19 -12.09
CA TYR A 47 2.89 8.58 -11.78
C TYR A 47 4.07 9.37 -11.23
N ALA A 48 4.27 10.59 -11.72
CA ALA A 48 5.11 11.58 -11.05
C ALA A 48 4.43 12.07 -9.76
N LYS A 49 5.21 12.39 -8.72
CA LYS A 49 4.69 12.89 -7.43
C LYS A 49 3.81 14.14 -7.60
N SER A 50 4.25 15.11 -8.40
CA SER A 50 3.47 16.33 -8.66
C SER A 50 2.12 16.04 -9.30
N LYS A 51 2.07 15.07 -10.19
CA LYS A 51 0.83 14.69 -10.89
C LYS A 51 -0.16 13.98 -9.98
N ILE A 52 0.30 13.02 -9.16
CA ILE A 52 -0.57 12.33 -8.21
C ILE A 52 -1.12 13.29 -7.17
N GLU A 53 -0.32 14.24 -6.70
CA GLU A 53 -0.72 15.26 -5.73
C GLU A 53 -1.84 16.14 -6.30
N GLU A 54 -1.68 16.63 -7.52
CA GLU A 54 -2.69 17.42 -8.21
C GLU A 54 -3.99 16.63 -8.40
N ASP A 55 -3.90 15.41 -8.93
CA ASP A 55 -5.07 14.58 -9.23
C ASP A 55 -5.79 14.13 -7.96
N LEU A 56 -5.06 13.80 -6.89
CA LEU A 56 -5.65 13.46 -5.60
C LEU A 56 -6.42 14.64 -5.01
N ASN A 57 -5.84 15.84 -5.01
CA ASN A 57 -6.52 17.03 -4.49
C ASN A 57 -7.77 17.39 -5.32
N LYS A 58 -7.73 17.20 -6.62
CA LYS A 58 -8.91 17.34 -7.50
C LYS A 58 -9.99 16.32 -7.14
N TYR A 59 -9.59 15.08 -6.87
CA TYR A 59 -10.52 14.01 -6.50
C TYR A 59 -11.18 14.31 -5.15
N LEU A 60 -10.41 14.69 -4.14
CA LEU A 60 -10.91 15.05 -2.83
C LEU A 60 -11.86 16.26 -2.88
N LYS A 61 -11.60 17.22 -3.76
CA LYS A 61 -12.52 18.33 -4.02
C LYS A 61 -13.88 17.85 -4.53
N LYS A 62 -13.89 16.87 -5.41
CA LYS A 62 -15.15 16.26 -5.92
C LYS A 62 -15.88 15.51 -4.81
N ILE A 63 -15.17 14.73 -4.01
CA ILE A 63 -15.74 14.01 -2.86
C ILE A 63 -16.39 14.98 -1.87
N LYS A 64 -15.70 16.04 -1.51
CA LYS A 64 -16.22 17.03 -0.55
C LYS A 64 -17.53 17.69 -1.03
N LYS A 65 -17.69 17.82 -2.33
CA LYS A 65 -18.96 18.33 -2.91
C LYS A 65 -20.07 17.29 -2.92
N ASN A 66 -19.72 16.01 -2.96
CA ASN A 66 -20.67 14.92 -2.98
C ASN A 66 -20.92 14.38 -1.56
N LYS A 67 -21.91 14.92 -0.88
CA LYS A 67 -22.28 14.54 0.49
C LYS A 67 -22.65 13.05 0.66
N LYS A 68 -22.91 12.34 -0.43
CA LYS A 68 -23.23 10.89 -0.41
C LYS A 68 -21.99 10.00 -0.40
N TYR A 69 -20.81 10.53 -0.70
CA TYR A 69 -19.58 9.75 -0.72
C TYR A 69 -18.93 9.79 0.66
N VAL A 70 -18.72 8.63 1.22
CA VAL A 70 -17.95 8.45 2.46
C VAL A 70 -16.67 7.68 2.11
N LEU A 71 -15.53 8.18 2.57
CA LEU A 71 -14.26 7.47 2.40
C LEU A 71 -14.30 6.13 3.14
N SER A 72 -14.00 5.06 2.42
CA SER A 72 -13.85 3.73 3.00
C SER A 72 -12.50 3.59 3.71
N LYS A 73 -12.35 2.54 4.52
CA LYS A 73 -11.05 2.20 5.13
C LYS A 73 -9.95 2.04 4.07
N LYS A 74 -10.26 1.43 2.93
CA LYS A 74 -9.31 1.29 1.82
C LYS A 74 -8.92 2.62 1.19
N ASP A 75 -9.84 3.56 1.06
CA ASP A 75 -9.52 4.93 0.61
C ASP A 75 -8.52 5.60 1.56
N ILE A 76 -8.71 5.38 2.84
CA ILE A 76 -7.86 5.94 3.89
C ILE A 76 -6.47 5.30 3.87
N ILE A 77 -6.39 3.98 3.73
CA ILE A 77 -5.12 3.25 3.54
C ILE A 77 -4.35 3.83 2.36
N PHE A 78 -5.03 4.07 1.24
CA PHE A 78 -4.47 4.70 0.05
C PHE A 78 -3.90 6.09 0.34
N ILE A 79 -4.68 6.96 0.99
CA ILE A 79 -4.29 8.32 1.34
C ILE A 79 -3.10 8.33 2.30
N GLU A 80 -3.12 7.51 3.34
CA GLU A 80 -2.03 7.43 4.31
C GLU A 80 -0.71 6.95 3.68
N ALA A 81 -0.77 6.03 2.74
CA ALA A 81 0.41 5.60 2.00
C ALA A 81 1.00 6.74 1.14
N LEU A 82 0.16 7.52 0.46
CA LEU A 82 0.61 8.70 -0.29
C LEU A 82 1.21 9.76 0.62
N LYS A 83 0.61 10.03 1.77
CA LYS A 83 1.16 10.96 2.77
C LYS A 83 2.52 10.50 3.28
N SER A 84 2.69 9.21 3.51
CA SER A 84 3.97 8.61 3.90
C SER A 84 5.06 8.85 2.86
N ASP A 85 4.70 8.93 1.58
CA ASP A 85 5.62 9.25 0.48
C ASP A 85 5.85 10.76 0.30
N GLY A 86 5.29 11.59 1.17
CA GLY A 86 5.44 13.03 1.13
C GLY A 86 4.49 13.75 0.17
N ILE A 87 3.42 13.10 -0.28
CA ILE A 87 2.38 13.75 -1.08
C ILE A 87 1.57 14.68 -0.17
N GLU A 88 1.50 15.94 -0.53
CA GLU A 88 0.79 16.96 0.24
C GLU A 88 -0.70 16.97 -0.08
N ILE A 89 -1.50 16.90 0.96
CA ILE A 89 -2.95 17.01 0.88
C ILE A 89 -3.38 18.28 1.57
N SER A 90 -4.23 19.07 0.90
CA SER A 90 -4.73 20.32 1.47
C SER A 90 -5.50 20.05 2.77
N LYS A 91 -5.15 20.77 3.83
CA LYS A 91 -5.78 20.68 5.17
C LYS A 91 -7.30 20.84 5.16
N LYS A 92 -7.84 21.52 4.14
CA LYS A 92 -9.29 21.67 3.98
C LYS A 92 -10.04 20.36 3.76
N TYR A 93 -9.31 19.25 3.50
CA TYR A 93 -9.87 17.93 3.31
C TYR A 93 -9.67 17.00 4.53
N ASP A 94 -9.03 17.48 5.60
CA ASP A 94 -8.77 16.69 6.80
C ASP A 94 -10.05 16.12 7.42
N ASP A 95 -11.17 16.83 7.28
CA ASP A 95 -12.47 16.38 7.78
C ASP A 95 -12.99 15.12 7.08
N LEU A 96 -12.51 14.83 5.86
CA LEU A 96 -13.00 13.71 5.06
C LEU A 96 -12.45 12.37 5.55
N TYR A 97 -11.28 12.37 6.22
CA TYR A 97 -10.59 11.14 6.61
C TYR A 97 -10.13 11.12 8.07
N LYS A 98 -10.88 11.77 8.95
CA LYS A 98 -10.69 11.57 10.40
C LYS A 98 -11.01 10.13 10.73
N ILE A 99 -9.95 9.34 10.89
CA ILE A 99 -10.05 7.99 11.39
C ILE A 99 -10.02 8.04 12.91
N SER A 100 -10.88 7.24 13.54
CA SER A 100 -10.53 6.72 14.85
C SER A 100 -9.23 5.93 14.67
N ALA A 101 -8.12 6.45 15.18
CA ALA A 101 -6.84 5.78 15.10
C ALA A 101 -7.00 4.36 15.66
N THR A 102 -6.85 3.36 14.81
CA THR A 102 -6.62 2.01 15.29
C THR A 102 -5.25 2.05 15.93
N GLU A 103 -5.20 1.95 17.24
CA GLU A 103 -3.94 2.02 17.96
C GLU A 103 -3.04 0.86 17.52
N MET A 104 -1.82 1.20 17.17
CA MET A 104 -0.80 0.21 16.89
C MET A 104 -0.53 -0.59 18.18
N PRO A 105 -0.51 -1.94 18.13
CA PRO A 105 -0.11 -2.74 19.28
C PRO A 105 1.24 -2.26 19.86
N ALA A 106 1.31 -2.14 21.17
CA ALA A 106 2.46 -1.53 21.84
C ALA A 106 3.79 -2.23 21.55
N ASP A 107 3.79 -3.56 21.43
CA ASP A 107 4.96 -4.36 21.07
C ASP A 107 5.50 -4.01 19.68
N ILE A 108 4.61 -3.81 18.72
CA ILE A 108 4.99 -3.46 17.35
C ILE A 108 5.44 -2.01 17.26
N GLN A 109 4.75 -1.10 17.93
CA GLN A 109 5.19 0.29 17.99
C GLN A 109 6.59 0.39 18.59
N LEU A 110 6.90 -0.39 19.61
CA LEU A 110 8.23 -0.45 20.19
C LEU A 110 9.28 -0.96 19.19
N MET A 111 8.98 -2.00 18.44
CA MET A 111 9.87 -2.49 17.35
C MET A 111 10.12 -1.42 16.31
N ILE A 112 9.10 -0.68 15.93
CA ILE A 112 9.19 0.42 14.96
C ILE A 112 10.08 1.54 15.53
N ASP A 113 9.83 1.96 16.75
CA ASP A 113 10.57 3.05 17.41
C ASP A 113 12.05 2.69 17.59
N ASN A 114 12.35 1.43 17.86
CA ASN A 114 13.72 0.90 17.96
C ASN A 114 14.36 0.59 16.62
N ARG A 115 13.63 0.79 15.52
CA ARG A 115 14.07 0.45 14.15
C ARG A 115 14.43 -1.03 13.97
N GLU A 116 13.74 -1.90 14.69
CA GLU A 116 13.85 -3.36 14.57
C GLU A 116 13.05 -3.86 13.36
N VAL A 117 13.49 -3.48 12.16
CA VAL A 117 12.75 -3.70 10.90
C VAL A 117 12.47 -5.18 10.68
N GLY A 118 13.46 -6.05 10.88
CA GLY A 118 13.31 -7.50 10.70
C GLY A 118 12.27 -8.10 11.64
N ALA A 119 12.30 -7.73 12.92
CA ALA A 119 11.34 -8.21 13.91
C ALA A 119 9.91 -7.74 13.59
N ALA A 120 9.74 -6.46 13.21
CA ALA A 120 8.45 -5.92 12.82
C ALA A 120 7.88 -6.59 11.57
N LEU A 121 8.72 -6.87 10.55
CA LEU A 121 8.31 -7.58 9.35
C LEU A 121 7.91 -9.03 9.64
N LEU A 122 8.63 -9.74 10.50
CA LEU A 122 8.24 -11.08 10.94
C LEU A 122 6.87 -11.05 11.63
N ARG A 123 6.62 -10.03 12.45
CA ARG A 123 5.33 -9.85 13.12
C ARG A 123 4.21 -9.61 12.11
N VAL A 124 4.46 -8.81 11.07
CA VAL A 124 3.51 -8.62 9.95
C VAL A 124 3.20 -9.95 9.27
N ILE A 125 4.22 -10.76 9.00
CA ILE A 125 4.05 -12.09 8.38
C ILE A 125 3.21 -13.00 9.27
N GLU A 126 3.43 -13.00 10.59
CA GLU A 126 2.63 -13.76 11.55
C GLU A 126 1.16 -13.32 11.54
N VAL A 127 0.91 -12.01 11.46
CA VAL A 127 -0.46 -11.46 11.39
C VAL A 127 -1.18 -11.88 10.12
N ILE A 128 -0.49 -11.88 8.99
CA ILE A 128 -1.04 -12.37 7.70
C ILE A 128 -1.36 -13.87 7.79
N GLY A 129 -0.48 -14.63 8.46
CA GLY A 129 -0.65 -16.07 8.62
C GLY A 129 -0.70 -16.82 7.29
N SER A 130 -1.66 -17.73 7.18
CA SER A 130 -1.90 -18.50 5.95
C SER A 130 -3.00 -17.93 5.05
N GLU A 131 -3.58 -16.79 5.41
CA GLU A 131 -4.61 -16.15 4.61
C GLU A 131 -4.05 -15.57 3.32
N ARG A 132 -4.88 -15.55 2.28
CA ARG A 132 -4.54 -14.81 1.07
C ARG A 132 -4.62 -13.32 1.38
N ILE A 133 -3.65 -12.56 0.89
CA ILE A 133 -3.59 -11.12 1.17
C ILE A 133 -4.86 -10.37 0.73
N GLU A 134 -5.51 -10.85 -0.32
CA GLU A 134 -6.75 -10.28 -0.86
C GLU A 134 -7.96 -10.53 0.05
N ASP A 135 -7.89 -11.53 0.92
CA ASP A 135 -8.98 -11.96 1.80
C ASP A 135 -8.85 -11.39 3.23
N ILE A 136 -7.76 -10.68 3.52
CA ILE A 136 -7.52 -10.05 4.82
C ILE A 136 -8.49 -8.87 5.01
N ASP A 137 -9.05 -8.73 6.21
CA ASP A 137 -9.94 -7.64 6.55
C ASP A 137 -9.26 -6.26 6.50
N ASP A 138 -10.05 -5.22 6.29
CA ASP A 138 -9.55 -3.86 6.07
C ASP A 138 -8.81 -3.30 7.29
N ASP A 139 -9.19 -3.66 8.51
CA ASP A 139 -8.50 -3.21 9.73
C ASP A 139 -7.11 -3.80 9.83
N THR A 140 -6.98 -5.08 9.51
CA THR A 140 -5.68 -5.77 9.47
C THR A 140 -4.81 -5.24 8.34
N VAL A 141 -5.37 -4.99 7.16
CA VAL A 141 -4.64 -4.35 6.05
C VAL A 141 -4.15 -2.96 6.45
N TYR A 142 -5.00 -2.15 7.10
CA TYR A 142 -4.61 -0.84 7.61
C TYR A 142 -3.40 -0.93 8.55
N PHE A 143 -3.44 -1.86 9.49
CA PHE A 143 -2.36 -2.12 10.42
C PHE A 143 -1.06 -2.51 9.71
N ILE A 144 -1.12 -3.44 8.76
CA ILE A 144 0.04 -3.90 7.99
C ILE A 144 0.65 -2.72 7.21
N ILE A 145 -0.15 -1.98 6.47
CA ILE A 145 0.32 -0.87 5.64
C ILE A 145 0.88 0.26 6.51
N ASN A 146 0.25 0.58 7.63
CA ASN A 146 0.76 1.59 8.56
C ASN A 146 2.12 1.20 9.15
N THR A 147 2.31 -0.07 9.49
CA THR A 147 3.61 -0.59 9.93
C THR A 147 4.67 -0.39 8.84
N LEU A 148 4.38 -0.76 7.60
CA LEU A 148 5.30 -0.62 6.48
C LEU A 148 5.60 0.85 6.15
N ASN A 149 4.61 1.73 6.27
CA ASN A 149 4.80 3.18 6.13
C ASN A 149 5.81 3.71 7.16
N GLN A 150 5.64 3.35 8.43
CA GLN A 150 6.52 3.82 9.49
C GLN A 150 7.95 3.24 9.39
N LEU A 151 8.09 2.03 8.85
CA LEU A 151 9.39 1.40 8.60
C LEU A 151 10.06 1.85 7.30
N ASN A 152 9.38 2.62 6.47
CA ASN A 152 9.85 3.05 5.12
C ASN A 152 10.18 1.86 4.20
N VAL A 153 9.41 0.78 4.29
CA VAL A 153 9.58 -0.41 3.43
C VAL A 153 8.65 -0.29 2.21
N ASP A 154 8.96 0.68 1.35
CA ASP A 154 8.06 1.13 0.30
C ASP A 154 7.80 0.09 -0.79
N LEU A 155 8.81 -0.70 -1.16
CA LEU A 155 8.66 -1.71 -2.22
C LEU A 155 7.65 -2.79 -1.83
N ILE A 156 7.73 -3.32 -0.61
CA ILE A 156 6.79 -4.33 -0.10
C ILE A 156 5.41 -3.71 0.07
N ARG A 157 5.35 -2.51 0.66
CA ARG A 157 4.10 -1.76 0.83
C ARG A 157 3.37 -1.56 -0.49
N ASN A 158 4.05 -1.10 -1.53
CA ASN A 158 3.46 -0.82 -2.82
C ASN A 158 2.92 -2.10 -3.49
N LYS A 159 3.66 -3.20 -3.39
CA LYS A 159 3.19 -4.49 -3.90
C LYS A 159 1.92 -4.97 -3.19
N LEU A 160 1.84 -4.81 -1.87
CA LEU A 160 0.64 -5.16 -1.11
C LEU A 160 -0.55 -4.28 -1.49
N LEU A 161 -0.34 -2.96 -1.61
CA LEU A 161 -1.39 -2.03 -2.01
C LEU A 161 -1.97 -2.37 -3.39
N LEU A 162 -1.13 -2.71 -4.36
CA LEU A 162 -1.58 -3.13 -5.69
C LEU A 162 -2.35 -4.45 -5.70
N LYS A 163 -2.21 -5.27 -4.66
CA LYS A 163 -2.99 -6.50 -4.49
C LYS A 163 -4.32 -6.28 -3.79
N VAL A 164 -4.37 -5.39 -2.79
CA VAL A 164 -5.53 -5.25 -1.91
C VAL A 164 -6.48 -4.12 -2.30
N LEU A 165 -6.01 -3.07 -2.98
CA LEU A 165 -6.81 -1.89 -3.29
C LEU A 165 -7.62 -2.00 -4.58
N PRO A 166 -7.04 -2.36 -5.75
CA PRO A 166 -7.78 -2.32 -7.00
C PRO A 166 -8.82 -3.44 -7.09
N LEU A 167 -9.83 -3.18 -7.90
CA LEU A 167 -10.80 -4.19 -8.28
C LEU A 167 -10.11 -5.21 -9.19
N LYS A 168 -10.18 -6.49 -8.84
CA LYS A 168 -9.65 -7.58 -9.67
C LYS A 168 -10.80 -8.35 -10.31
N VAL A 169 -10.66 -8.59 -11.56
CA VAL A 169 -11.63 -9.37 -12.36
C VAL A 169 -11.16 -10.82 -12.47
#